data_b0a82cecbecabcaf80a46af1aa6a0fc7
#
_entry.id   b0a82cecbecabcaf80a46af1aa6a0fc7
#
_cell.length_a   1.000
_cell.length_b   1.000
_cell.length_c   1.000
_cell.angle_alpha   90.00
_cell.angle_beta   90.00
_cell.angle_gamma   90.00
#
_symmetry.space_group_name_H-M   'P 1'
#
loop_
_entity.id
_entity.type
_entity.pdbx_description
1 polymer ?
#
loop_
_entity_poly.entity_id
_entity_poly.type
_entity_poly.pdbx_seq_one_letter_code
_entity_poly.pdbx_strand_id
1 'polypeptide(L)'
;MTTTRTRPTPGPRERLLEAAQQLTYSQGVGVGVDALLKAANVARRSLYEHFGGKDGLIAEVLRRSAEADEAAYVRTMAAAGEDPRARLLAVFDGIGEVMAREDFRGCRYLAADLALADPEHPGHAVTREYRARVTGLLERELAALGHPRPGAGADQLLLLIDGALAAGATRPGT
;
A
#
# COMPACT_ATOMS: atom_id res chain seq x y z
N MET A 1 -29.82 -29.15 3.79
CA MET A 1 -28.47 -29.55 4.15
C MET A 1 -27.49 -28.59 3.47
N THR A 2 -27.04 -27.56 4.18
CA THR A 2 -26.16 -26.52 3.64
C THR A 2 -24.72 -27.01 3.77
N THR A 3 -24.09 -27.39 2.68
CA THR A 3 -22.70 -27.83 2.66
C THR A 3 -21.80 -26.62 2.90
N THR A 4 -21.31 -26.47 4.10
CA THR A 4 -20.28 -25.45 4.45
C THR A 4 -19.01 -25.81 3.68
N ARG A 5 -18.74 -25.10 2.59
CA ARG A 5 -17.52 -25.24 1.81
C ARG A 5 -16.36 -24.68 2.65
N THR A 6 -15.63 -25.57 3.31
CA THR A 6 -14.41 -25.21 4.07
C THR A 6 -13.41 -24.59 3.10
N ARG A 7 -13.01 -23.34 3.33
CA ARG A 7 -11.99 -22.65 2.54
C ARG A 7 -10.67 -23.42 2.72
N PRO A 8 -9.98 -23.83 1.63
CA PRO A 8 -8.71 -24.55 1.77
C PRO A 8 -7.70 -23.71 2.54
N THR A 9 -6.93 -24.34 3.41
CA THR A 9 -5.86 -23.68 4.18
C THR A 9 -4.85 -23.06 3.21
N PRO A 10 -4.48 -21.76 3.35
CA PRO A 10 -3.53 -21.11 2.46
C PRO A 10 -2.19 -21.85 2.42
N GLY A 11 -1.60 -21.95 1.22
CA GLY A 11 -0.26 -22.53 1.05
C GLY A 11 0.84 -21.71 1.72
N PRO A 12 2.07 -22.25 1.83
CA PRO A 12 3.19 -21.57 2.50
C PRO A 12 3.49 -20.17 1.96
N ARG A 13 3.41 -19.97 0.65
CA ARG A 13 3.59 -18.66 0.00
C ARG A 13 2.59 -17.63 0.50
N GLU A 14 1.31 -17.97 0.52
CA GLU A 14 0.26 -17.06 0.94
C GLU A 14 0.35 -16.74 2.43
N ARG A 15 0.62 -17.75 3.27
CA ARG A 15 0.82 -17.52 4.72
C ARG A 15 1.99 -16.58 5.01
N LEU A 16 3.10 -16.69 4.24
CA LEU A 16 4.23 -15.76 4.36
C LEU A 16 3.83 -14.34 3.97
N LEU A 17 3.09 -14.18 2.87
CA LEU A 17 2.62 -12.86 2.43
C LEU A 17 1.68 -12.22 3.44
N GLU A 18 0.70 -12.96 3.95
CA GLU A 18 -0.26 -12.47 4.94
C GLU A 18 0.44 -12.05 6.24
N ALA A 19 1.31 -12.91 6.78
CA ALA A 19 2.07 -12.62 7.99
C ALA A 19 3.02 -11.43 7.79
N ALA A 20 3.71 -11.36 6.66
CA ALA A 20 4.61 -10.26 6.35
C ALA A 20 3.85 -8.95 6.16
N GLN A 21 2.69 -8.96 5.50
CA GLN A 21 1.86 -7.78 5.31
C GLN A 21 1.41 -7.18 6.66
N GLN A 22 1.00 -8.00 7.60
CA GLN A 22 0.60 -7.56 8.93
C GLN A 22 1.78 -7.04 9.76
N LEU A 23 2.88 -7.81 9.82
CA LEU A 23 4.04 -7.47 10.64
C LEU A 23 4.79 -6.26 10.11
N THR A 24 4.97 -6.13 8.79
CA THR A 24 5.65 -4.97 8.22
C THR A 24 4.84 -3.68 8.37
N TYR A 25 3.52 -3.77 8.35
CA TYR A 25 2.67 -2.61 8.57
C TYR A 25 2.65 -2.16 10.05
N SER A 26 2.64 -3.12 10.98
CA SER A 26 2.59 -2.82 12.43
C SER A 26 3.95 -2.54 13.07
N GLN A 27 5.04 -3.13 12.55
CA GLN A 27 6.37 -3.09 13.16
C GLN A 27 7.46 -2.53 12.22
N GLY A 28 7.08 -2.22 10.97
CA GLY A 28 8.02 -1.74 9.94
C GLY A 28 8.73 -2.88 9.20
N VAL A 29 9.38 -2.52 8.08
CA VAL A 29 10.11 -3.47 7.20
C VAL A 29 11.36 -4.06 7.86
N GLY A 30 11.80 -3.50 9.00
CA GLY A 30 12.90 -4.03 9.82
C GLY A 30 12.61 -5.34 10.52
N VAL A 31 11.35 -5.81 10.56
CA VAL A 31 10.95 -7.07 11.21
C VAL A 31 11.86 -8.23 10.84
N GLY A 32 12.28 -9.03 11.84
CA GLY A 32 13.22 -10.13 11.66
C GLY A 32 12.63 -11.32 10.90
N VAL A 33 13.47 -12.05 10.16
CA VAL A 33 13.06 -13.24 9.40
C VAL A 33 12.39 -14.29 10.29
N ASP A 34 12.92 -14.54 11.50
CA ASP A 34 12.37 -15.56 12.40
C ASP A 34 10.97 -15.20 12.91
N ALA A 35 10.68 -13.91 13.10
CA ALA A 35 9.34 -13.44 13.44
C ALA A 35 8.35 -13.70 12.30
N LEU A 36 8.75 -13.43 11.05
CA LEU A 36 7.95 -13.68 9.86
C LEU A 36 7.65 -15.18 9.69
N LEU A 37 8.69 -16.04 9.81
CA LEU A 37 8.55 -17.49 9.68
C LEU A 37 7.64 -18.07 10.76
N LYS A 38 7.80 -17.60 12.00
CA LYS A 38 6.99 -18.01 13.15
C LYS A 38 5.52 -17.62 12.96
N ALA A 39 5.26 -16.37 12.57
CA ALA A 39 3.90 -15.88 12.33
C ALA A 39 3.19 -16.61 11.17
N ALA A 40 3.93 -16.90 10.11
CA ALA A 40 3.42 -17.66 8.96
C ALA A 40 3.30 -19.18 9.22
N ASN A 41 3.91 -19.67 10.28
CA ASN A 41 4.05 -21.12 10.57
C ASN A 41 4.62 -21.89 9.34
N VAL A 42 5.79 -21.47 8.87
CA VAL A 42 6.49 -22.07 7.73
C VAL A 42 7.98 -22.24 8.00
N ALA A 43 8.61 -23.18 7.30
CA ALA A 43 10.04 -23.39 7.36
C ALA A 43 10.79 -22.28 6.60
N ARG A 44 12.04 -21.97 7.02
CA ARG A 44 12.92 -20.99 6.36
C ARG A 44 13.13 -21.29 4.88
N ARG A 45 13.21 -22.56 4.49
CA ARG A 45 13.34 -23.00 3.10
C ARG A 45 12.23 -22.42 2.21
N SER A 46 10.98 -22.39 2.69
CA SER A 46 9.84 -21.82 1.94
C SER A 46 10.01 -20.33 1.61
N LEU A 47 10.65 -19.55 2.50
CA LEU A 47 10.94 -18.14 2.23
C LEU A 47 11.87 -18.00 1.01
N TYR A 48 12.95 -18.79 0.96
CA TYR A 48 13.90 -18.72 -0.15
C TYR A 48 13.32 -19.30 -1.44
N GLU A 49 12.58 -20.40 -1.38
CA GLU A 49 11.92 -21.01 -2.54
C GLU A 49 10.89 -20.10 -3.22
N HIS A 50 10.13 -19.34 -2.43
CA HIS A 50 9.03 -18.52 -2.97
C HIS A 50 9.42 -17.07 -3.24
N PHE A 51 10.38 -16.52 -2.51
CA PHE A 51 10.69 -15.09 -2.54
C PHE A 51 12.18 -14.78 -2.71
N GLY A 52 13.06 -15.76 -2.70
CA GLY A 52 14.50 -15.54 -2.77
C GLY A 52 15.11 -15.01 -1.47
N GLY A 53 14.28 -14.71 -0.46
CA GLY A 53 14.71 -14.16 0.82
C GLY A 53 13.76 -13.10 1.34
N LYS A 54 14.18 -12.38 2.40
CA LYS A 54 13.37 -11.33 3.05
C LYS A 54 13.08 -10.18 2.09
N ASP A 55 14.05 -9.71 1.34
CA ASP A 55 13.94 -8.54 0.48
C ASP A 55 12.92 -8.76 -0.63
N GLY A 56 12.94 -9.94 -1.26
CA GLY A 56 11.92 -10.34 -2.21
C GLY A 56 10.53 -10.48 -1.60
N LEU A 57 10.43 -10.98 -0.37
CA LEU A 57 9.15 -11.02 0.37
C LEU A 57 8.62 -9.60 0.65
N ILE A 58 9.47 -8.68 1.12
CA ILE A 58 9.07 -7.29 1.36
C ILE A 58 8.61 -6.61 0.07
N ALA A 59 9.36 -6.77 -1.02
CA ALA A 59 8.96 -6.22 -2.32
C ALA A 59 7.61 -6.76 -2.80
N GLU A 60 7.34 -8.06 -2.61
CA GLU A 60 6.07 -8.67 -2.99
C GLU A 60 4.90 -8.21 -2.10
N VAL A 61 5.13 -8.01 -0.80
CA VAL A 61 4.15 -7.41 0.13
C VAL A 61 3.79 -5.99 -0.31
N LEU A 62 4.78 -5.17 -0.65
CA LEU A 62 4.57 -3.81 -1.14
C LEU A 62 3.79 -3.82 -2.46
N ARG A 63 4.14 -4.71 -3.40
CA ARG A 63 3.46 -4.83 -4.70
C ARG A 63 2.00 -5.21 -4.54
N ARG A 64 1.70 -6.25 -3.75
CA ARG A 64 0.33 -6.69 -3.46
C ARG A 64 -0.49 -5.58 -2.80
N SER A 65 0.12 -4.83 -1.89
CA SER A 65 -0.54 -3.69 -1.26
C SER A 65 -0.79 -2.57 -2.27
N ALA A 66 0.18 -2.28 -3.15
CA ALA A 66 0.07 -1.25 -4.18
C ALA A 66 -1.08 -1.54 -5.16
N GLU A 67 -1.21 -2.79 -5.61
CA GLU A 67 -2.32 -3.23 -6.48
C GLU A 67 -3.68 -3.05 -5.80
N ALA A 68 -3.78 -3.41 -4.51
CA ALA A 68 -5.01 -3.27 -3.75
C ALA A 68 -5.39 -1.79 -3.50
N ASP A 69 -4.42 -0.96 -3.15
CA ASP A 69 -4.62 0.47 -2.86
C ASP A 69 -4.94 1.24 -4.16
N GLU A 70 -4.25 0.96 -5.26
CA GLU A 70 -4.57 1.54 -6.57
C GLU A 70 -5.99 1.17 -7.03
N ALA A 71 -6.36 -0.11 -6.89
CA ALA A 71 -7.72 -0.55 -7.20
C ALA A 71 -8.76 0.13 -6.29
N ALA A 72 -8.41 0.45 -5.04
CA ALA A 72 -9.29 1.21 -4.15
C ALA A 72 -9.48 2.64 -4.65
N TYR A 73 -8.42 3.36 -5.03
CA TYR A 73 -8.52 4.69 -5.63
C TYR A 73 -9.41 4.69 -6.89
N VAL A 74 -9.17 3.75 -7.80
CA VAL A 74 -9.98 3.64 -9.03
C VAL A 74 -11.45 3.41 -8.71
N ARG A 75 -11.78 2.53 -7.75
CA ARG A 75 -13.16 2.29 -7.35
C ARG A 75 -13.80 3.52 -6.70
N THR A 76 -13.08 4.21 -5.82
CA THR A 76 -13.56 5.42 -5.14
C THR A 76 -13.84 6.53 -6.14
N MET A 77 -12.94 6.76 -7.08
CA MET A 77 -13.14 7.72 -8.16
C MET A 77 -14.33 7.34 -9.06
N ALA A 78 -14.47 6.07 -9.43
CA ALA A 78 -15.60 5.60 -10.25
C ALA A 78 -16.95 5.78 -9.54
N ALA A 79 -17.00 5.55 -8.24
CA ALA A 79 -18.21 5.74 -7.42
C ALA A 79 -18.64 7.22 -7.30
N ALA A 80 -17.71 8.17 -7.45
CA ALA A 80 -17.97 9.60 -7.43
C ALA A 80 -18.59 10.14 -8.74
N GLY A 81 -18.80 9.28 -9.75
CA GLY A 81 -19.44 9.66 -11.02
C GLY A 81 -18.43 10.12 -12.07
N GLU A 82 -18.87 11.01 -12.98
CA GLU A 82 -18.05 11.45 -14.13
C GLU A 82 -17.37 12.81 -13.92
N ASP A 83 -17.76 13.57 -12.91
CA ASP A 83 -17.16 14.88 -12.61
C ASP A 83 -15.71 14.69 -12.08
N PRO A 84 -14.68 15.19 -12.79
CA PRO A 84 -13.29 15.04 -12.37
C PRO A 84 -13.01 15.68 -11.02
N ARG A 85 -13.70 16.78 -10.66
CA ARG A 85 -13.56 17.41 -9.36
C ARG A 85 -14.10 16.53 -8.24
N ALA A 86 -15.27 15.94 -8.43
CA ALA A 86 -15.85 14.99 -7.47
C ALA A 86 -14.93 13.77 -7.27
N ARG A 87 -14.33 13.24 -8.33
CA ARG A 87 -13.38 12.13 -8.28
C ARG A 87 -12.14 12.47 -7.46
N LEU A 88 -11.54 13.65 -7.67
CA LEU A 88 -10.40 14.09 -6.88
C LEU A 88 -10.76 14.25 -5.40
N LEU A 89 -11.90 14.87 -5.08
CA LEU A 89 -12.34 15.02 -3.69
C LEU A 89 -12.60 13.67 -3.03
N ALA A 90 -13.22 12.72 -3.73
CA ALA A 90 -13.46 11.38 -3.22
C ALA A 90 -12.17 10.62 -2.81
N VAL A 91 -11.04 10.89 -3.48
CA VAL A 91 -9.74 10.34 -3.06
C VAL A 91 -9.38 10.83 -1.66
N PHE A 92 -9.54 12.13 -1.38
CA PHE A 92 -9.22 12.71 -0.07
C PHE A 92 -10.19 12.24 1.01
N ASP A 93 -11.47 12.10 0.69
CA ASP A 93 -12.48 11.54 1.61
C ASP A 93 -12.11 10.09 1.98
N GLY A 94 -11.75 9.26 0.99
CA GLY A 94 -11.30 7.89 1.21
C GLY A 94 -10.00 7.81 2.05
N ILE A 95 -9.08 8.75 1.89
CA ILE A 95 -7.89 8.86 2.75
C ILE A 95 -8.30 9.20 4.18
N GLY A 96 -9.26 10.11 4.38
CA GLY A 96 -9.82 10.43 5.69
C GLY A 96 -10.41 9.19 6.38
N GLU A 97 -11.16 8.36 5.65
CA GLU A 97 -11.70 7.10 6.18
C GLU A 97 -10.59 6.11 6.59
N VAL A 98 -9.52 5.99 5.79
CA VAL A 98 -8.37 5.15 6.12
C VAL A 98 -7.66 5.66 7.38
N MET A 99 -7.48 6.97 7.50
CA MET A 99 -6.84 7.60 8.67
C MET A 99 -7.66 7.44 9.96
N ALA A 100 -8.98 7.33 9.87
CA ALA A 100 -9.88 7.13 11.01
C ALA A 100 -9.84 5.69 11.57
N ARG A 101 -9.18 4.74 10.93
CA ARG A 101 -9.11 3.35 11.37
C ARG A 101 -8.17 3.18 12.56
N GLU A 102 -8.54 2.34 13.51
CA GLU A 102 -7.73 2.04 14.70
C GLU A 102 -6.36 1.41 14.36
N ASP A 103 -6.30 0.65 13.26
CA ASP A 103 -5.09 -0.01 12.79
C ASP A 103 -4.24 0.86 11.85
N PHE A 104 -4.61 2.14 11.65
CA PHE A 104 -3.85 3.06 10.80
C PHE A 104 -2.45 3.34 11.38
N ARG A 105 -1.42 3.24 10.52
CA ARG A 105 0.01 3.44 10.87
C ARG A 105 0.75 4.33 9.86
N GLY A 106 0.01 5.08 9.04
CA GLY A 106 0.58 5.93 8.01
C GLY A 106 0.74 5.27 6.65
N CYS A 107 1.46 5.95 5.75
CA CYS A 107 1.76 5.46 4.42
C CYS A 107 2.81 4.36 4.47
N ARG A 108 2.43 3.12 4.16
CA ARG A 108 3.36 1.97 4.15
C ARG A 108 4.50 2.11 3.13
N TYR A 109 4.25 2.79 2.02
CA TYR A 109 5.26 2.97 0.95
C TYR A 109 6.32 3.99 1.37
N LEU A 110 5.90 5.14 1.90
CA LEU A 110 6.81 6.14 2.43
C LEU A 110 7.63 5.59 3.60
N ALA A 111 6.96 4.90 4.54
CA ALA A 111 7.63 4.28 5.68
C ALA A 111 8.65 3.21 5.26
N ALA A 112 8.29 2.38 4.26
CA ALA A 112 9.22 1.37 3.73
C ALA A 112 10.41 2.03 3.04
N ASP A 113 10.16 3.00 2.16
CA ASP A 113 11.20 3.68 1.37
C ASP A 113 12.23 4.38 2.26
N LEU A 114 11.79 5.01 3.34
CA LEU A 114 12.66 5.66 4.32
C LEU A 114 13.43 4.67 5.21
N ALA A 115 12.89 3.47 5.46
CA ALA A 115 13.49 2.48 6.34
C ALA A 115 14.42 1.49 5.62
N LEU A 116 14.31 1.34 4.30
CA LEU A 116 15.16 0.48 3.48
C LEU A 116 16.48 1.20 3.21
N ALA A 117 17.53 0.81 3.93
CA ALA A 117 18.84 1.46 3.86
C ALA A 117 19.64 1.11 2.60
N ASP A 118 19.39 -0.05 1.99
CA ASP A 118 20.06 -0.47 0.75
C ASP A 118 19.40 0.19 -0.46
N PRO A 119 20.11 1.07 -1.21
CA PRO A 119 19.55 1.73 -2.40
C PRO A 119 19.09 0.77 -3.50
N GLU A 120 19.68 -0.43 -3.55
CA GLU A 120 19.34 -1.47 -4.53
C GLU A 120 18.20 -2.40 -4.06
N HIS A 121 17.65 -2.16 -2.86
CA HIS A 121 16.54 -2.98 -2.37
C HIS A 121 15.34 -2.94 -3.32
N PRO A 122 14.81 -4.12 -3.75
CA PRO A 122 13.74 -4.17 -4.76
C PRO A 122 12.44 -3.44 -4.34
N GLY A 123 12.25 -3.19 -3.07
CA GLY A 123 11.14 -2.40 -2.54
C GLY A 123 11.09 -0.98 -3.09
N HIS A 124 12.24 -0.32 -3.31
CA HIS A 124 12.31 1.04 -3.86
C HIS A 124 11.70 1.14 -5.27
N ALA A 125 11.91 0.13 -6.12
CA ALA A 125 11.28 0.09 -7.43
C ALA A 125 9.75 0.03 -7.31
N VAL A 126 9.25 -0.81 -6.40
CA VAL A 126 7.79 -0.97 -6.17
C VAL A 126 7.17 0.34 -5.66
N THR A 127 7.82 1.03 -4.71
CA THR A 127 7.32 2.31 -4.19
C THR A 127 7.30 3.39 -5.25
N ARG A 128 8.34 3.49 -6.09
CA ARG A 128 8.39 4.44 -7.22
C ARG A 128 7.28 4.16 -8.24
N GLU A 129 7.08 2.91 -8.63
CA GLU A 129 6.03 2.52 -9.56
C GLU A 129 4.62 2.82 -9.03
N TYR A 130 4.36 2.51 -7.76
CA TYR A 130 3.10 2.85 -7.11
C TYR A 130 2.84 4.36 -7.13
N ARG A 131 3.84 5.17 -6.72
CA ARG A 131 3.72 6.63 -6.74
C ARG A 131 3.44 7.15 -8.15
N ALA A 132 4.15 6.66 -9.16
CA ALA A 132 3.92 7.06 -10.55
C ALA A 132 2.49 6.73 -11.03
N ARG A 133 1.95 5.56 -10.64
CA ARG A 133 0.57 5.20 -10.98
C ARG A 133 -0.46 6.10 -10.28
N VAL A 134 -0.29 6.38 -8.99
CA VAL A 134 -1.18 7.31 -8.26
C VAL A 134 -1.10 8.72 -8.85
N THR A 135 0.10 9.24 -9.11
CA THR A 135 0.28 10.54 -9.79
C THR A 135 -0.46 10.56 -11.13
N GLY A 136 -0.33 9.50 -11.94
CA GLY A 136 -1.02 9.40 -13.23
C GLY A 136 -2.54 9.37 -13.12
N LEU A 137 -3.11 8.79 -12.04
CA LEU A 137 -4.55 8.87 -11.75
C LEU A 137 -4.98 10.33 -11.50
N LEU A 138 -4.27 11.04 -10.63
CA LEU A 138 -4.57 12.43 -10.28
C LEU A 138 -4.37 13.39 -11.46
N GLU A 139 -3.31 13.19 -12.25
CA GLU A 139 -3.00 13.99 -13.43
C GLU A 139 -4.10 13.92 -14.48
N ARG A 140 -4.67 12.74 -14.73
CA ARG A 140 -5.78 12.58 -15.69
C ARG A 140 -7.01 13.41 -15.28
N GLU A 141 -7.38 13.40 -14.03
CA GLU A 141 -8.53 14.18 -13.54
C GLU A 141 -8.25 15.69 -13.58
N LEU A 142 -7.02 16.12 -13.25
CA LEU A 142 -6.61 17.52 -13.37
C LEU A 142 -6.59 18.00 -14.83
N ALA A 143 -6.15 17.14 -15.75
CA ALA A 143 -6.19 17.45 -17.19
C ALA A 143 -7.64 17.59 -17.67
N ALA A 144 -8.54 16.71 -17.24
CA ALA A 144 -9.97 16.79 -17.55
C ALA A 144 -10.64 18.07 -17.00
N LEU A 145 -10.12 18.60 -15.89
CA LEU A 145 -10.53 19.91 -15.34
C LEU A 145 -9.95 21.11 -16.11
N GLY A 146 -9.07 20.90 -17.08
CA GLY A 146 -8.39 21.97 -17.78
C GLY A 146 -7.28 22.66 -16.97
N HIS A 147 -6.70 21.96 -15.97
CA HIS A 147 -5.61 22.53 -15.18
C HIS A 147 -4.40 22.85 -16.07
N PRO A 148 -3.78 24.05 -15.96
CA PRO A 148 -2.74 24.50 -16.89
C PRO A 148 -1.43 23.68 -16.82
N ARG A 149 -1.19 23.00 -15.71
CA ARG A 149 -0.02 22.13 -15.47
C ARG A 149 -0.43 20.87 -14.70
N PRO A 150 -1.15 19.92 -15.32
CA PRO A 150 -1.78 18.80 -14.60
C PRO A 150 -0.75 17.91 -13.90
N GLY A 151 0.40 17.63 -14.49
CA GLY A 151 1.47 16.85 -13.85
C GLY A 151 2.00 17.52 -12.59
N ALA A 152 2.34 18.82 -12.63
CA ALA A 152 2.79 19.54 -11.43
C ALA A 152 1.68 19.61 -10.35
N GLY A 153 0.42 19.74 -10.76
CA GLY A 153 -0.72 19.67 -9.85
C GLY A 153 -0.85 18.30 -9.19
N ALA A 154 -0.66 17.23 -9.95
CA ALA A 154 -0.70 15.85 -9.43
C ALA A 154 0.42 15.60 -8.41
N ASP A 155 1.64 16.08 -8.68
CA ASP A 155 2.75 16.00 -7.73
C ASP A 155 2.42 16.74 -6.42
N GLN A 156 1.81 17.93 -6.49
CA GLN A 156 1.37 18.68 -5.33
C GLN A 156 0.28 17.94 -4.53
N LEU A 157 -0.70 17.35 -5.21
CA LEU A 157 -1.73 16.54 -4.54
C LEU A 157 -1.12 15.31 -3.88
N LEU A 158 -0.16 14.63 -4.51
CA LEU A 158 0.53 13.50 -3.91
C LEU A 158 1.32 13.91 -2.66
N LEU A 159 1.98 15.08 -2.67
CA LEU A 159 2.66 15.62 -1.48
C LEU A 159 1.68 15.90 -0.34
N LEU A 160 0.48 16.40 -0.65
CA LEU A 160 -0.58 16.60 0.36
C LEU A 160 -1.06 15.27 0.94
N ILE A 161 -1.24 14.24 0.10
CA ILE A 161 -1.60 12.89 0.53
C ILE A 161 -0.53 12.31 1.46
N ASP A 162 0.73 12.36 1.05
CA ASP A 162 1.86 11.88 1.87
C ASP A 162 1.93 12.63 3.21
N GLY A 163 1.77 13.95 3.18
CA GLY A 163 1.77 14.78 4.38
C GLY A 163 0.61 14.47 5.33
N ALA A 164 -0.59 14.26 4.79
CA ALA A 164 -1.76 13.88 5.59
C ALA A 164 -1.57 12.50 6.25
N LEU A 165 -1.14 11.50 5.48
CA LEU A 165 -0.90 10.15 6.00
C LEU A 165 0.24 10.12 7.03
N ALA A 166 1.31 10.89 6.83
CA ALA A 166 2.40 11.01 7.80
C ALA A 166 1.95 11.72 9.09
N ALA A 167 1.24 12.84 8.96
CA ALA A 167 0.72 13.60 10.11
C ALA A 167 -0.30 12.79 10.91
N GLY A 168 -1.21 12.06 10.22
CA GLY A 168 -2.20 11.20 10.87
C GLY A 168 -1.58 10.06 11.68
N ALA A 169 -0.44 9.51 11.23
CA ALA A 169 0.26 8.48 11.97
C ALA A 169 0.90 8.97 13.28
N THR A 170 1.19 10.28 13.37
CA THR A 170 1.85 10.89 14.54
C THR A 170 0.89 11.58 15.51
N ARG A 171 -0.41 11.69 15.15
CA ARG A 171 -1.46 12.32 15.96
C ARG A 171 -2.60 11.33 16.23
N PRO A 172 -2.40 10.32 17.11
CA PRO A 172 -3.48 9.41 17.46
C PRO A 172 -4.61 10.19 18.16
N GLY A 173 -5.82 10.14 17.61
CA GLY A 173 -7.03 10.59 18.29
C GLY A 173 -7.51 12.02 18.00
N THR A 174 -7.24 12.58 16.81
CA THR A 174 -7.95 13.78 16.33
C THR A 174 -9.04 13.43 15.34
#